data_39930d1f451c312fbd6e3e90bd63474c
#
_entry.id   39930d1f451c312fbd6e3e90bd63474c
#
_cell.length_a   1.000
_cell.length_b   1.000
_cell.length_c   1.000
_cell.angle_alpha   90.00
_cell.angle_beta   90.00
_cell.angle_gamma   90.00
#
_symmetry.space_group_name_H-M   'P 1'
#
loop_
_entity.id
_entity.type
_entity.pdbx_description
1 polymer ?
#
loop_
_entity_poly.entity_id
_entity_poly.type
_entity_poly.pdbx_seq_one_letter_code
_entity_poly.pdbx_strand_id
1 'polypeptide(L)'
;MITKLFINNYKGFDKTFIPIENVNFLVGDNSTGKSTVMDLLYLIDHNHNPFIFKFNQDSKMGNFFDMVNRYSDDKSYFSFACEKKIDDKRCFFKWKFTNDNGAASVVEYQSTANNKTIILSKKKNDNVELYTRATEDDFRLWIEHSTSDYFEDTDEKSENGLLFDLMVGDKTLFPKVLSQKDMLRFSPVRAQAKPYYDSYERDFVPEGDHIAFFLKSCFDKRNGKTNSIIETLNQFGQESSLFEGVEVESYSGSGSSSPFSLDLKYGKVKINISNVGYGVSQVMPLIVEMLRRKKTQIAIPQPEVHLHPKAQCAFGTLVFKNWRDNANSYLLETHSEYMINRFRYEMHHAEKKPKGEAQVLFFERTEGGNVITVMPIGKNGRFNCEIPDSYGDFFVDEELKMLDL
;
A
#
# COMPACT_ATOMS: atom_id res chain seq x y z
N MET A 1 0.51 -6.42 9.84
CA MET A 1 0.42 -5.08 9.20
C MET A 1 1.60 -4.22 9.62
N ILE A 2 2.22 -3.49 8.69
CA ILE A 2 3.28 -2.51 9.00
C ILE A 2 2.61 -1.30 9.66
N THR A 3 3.17 -0.83 10.79
CA THR A 3 2.63 0.29 11.58
C THR A 3 3.56 1.50 11.61
N LYS A 4 4.84 1.31 11.30
CA LYS A 4 5.80 2.41 11.14
C LYS A 4 6.81 2.05 10.06
N LEU A 5 7.26 3.07 9.35
CA LEU A 5 8.34 2.98 8.36
C LEU A 5 9.40 4.02 8.71
N PHE A 6 10.66 3.64 8.61
CA PHE A 6 11.81 4.53 8.66
C PHE A 6 12.60 4.41 7.37
N ILE A 7 12.96 5.55 6.80
CA ILE A 7 13.71 5.64 5.56
C ILE A 7 14.92 6.53 5.80
N ASN A 8 16.10 6.05 5.43
CA ASN A 8 17.34 6.81 5.59
C ASN A 8 18.19 6.73 4.33
N ASN A 9 18.62 7.87 3.86
CA ASN A 9 19.49 8.04 2.71
C ASN A 9 18.95 7.38 1.41
N TYR A 10 17.62 7.39 1.20
CA TYR A 10 16.95 6.71 0.09
C TYR A 10 16.13 7.68 -0.75
N LYS A 11 16.43 7.79 -2.05
CA LYS A 11 15.81 8.72 -3.00
C LYS A 11 15.81 10.16 -2.48
N GLY A 12 14.64 10.72 -2.16
CA GLY A 12 14.50 12.07 -1.59
C GLY A 12 14.42 12.11 -0.06
N PHE A 13 14.51 10.98 0.63
CA PHE A 13 14.29 10.89 2.06
C PHE A 13 15.58 10.66 2.85
N ASP A 14 15.75 11.41 3.95
CA ASP A 14 16.80 11.20 4.93
C ASP A 14 16.19 11.16 6.34
N LYS A 15 16.58 10.16 7.15
CA LYS A 15 16.16 9.94 8.56
C LYS A 15 14.65 10.17 8.80
N THR A 16 13.82 9.76 7.85
CA THR A 16 12.39 10.04 7.84
C THR A 16 11.60 8.95 8.52
N PHE A 17 10.84 9.29 9.56
CA PHE A 17 9.90 8.40 10.26
C PHE A 17 8.49 8.65 9.77
N ILE A 18 7.78 7.58 9.38
CA ILE A 18 6.43 7.64 8.84
C ILE A 18 5.53 6.69 9.64
N PRO A 19 4.56 7.19 10.40
CA PRO A 19 3.52 6.35 10.97
C PRO A 19 2.60 5.83 9.87
N ILE A 20 2.14 4.59 9.99
CA ILE A 20 1.20 3.97 9.05
C ILE A 20 -0.05 3.57 9.82
N GLU A 21 -1.14 4.23 9.53
CA GLU A 21 -2.43 4.01 10.16
C GLU A 21 -3.34 3.10 9.31
N ASN A 22 -4.57 2.86 9.77
CA ASN A 22 -5.51 2.03 9.03
C ASN A 22 -5.92 2.66 7.69
N VAL A 23 -6.07 4.00 7.64
CA VAL A 23 -6.30 4.72 6.38
C VAL A 23 -5.31 5.84 6.25
N ASN A 24 -4.53 5.82 5.17
CA ASN A 24 -3.51 6.82 4.86
C ASN A 24 -3.78 7.42 3.49
N PHE A 25 -4.02 8.72 3.44
CA PHE A 25 -4.04 9.47 2.19
C PHE A 25 -2.67 10.09 1.96
N LEU A 26 -2.00 9.70 0.88
CA LEU A 26 -0.70 10.23 0.47
C LEU A 26 -0.96 11.37 -0.53
N VAL A 27 -0.73 12.58 -0.10
CA VAL A 27 -1.05 13.83 -0.83
C VAL A 27 0.22 14.65 -1.03
N GLY A 28 0.27 15.48 -2.04
CA GLY A 28 1.38 16.39 -2.33
C GLY A 28 1.74 16.40 -3.81
N ASP A 29 2.70 17.22 -4.20
CA ASP A 29 3.15 17.41 -5.57
C ASP A 29 3.68 16.13 -6.22
N ASN A 30 3.74 16.14 -7.55
CA ASN A 30 4.35 15.06 -8.30
C ASN A 30 5.84 14.92 -7.94
N SER A 31 6.30 13.67 -7.90
CA SER A 31 7.70 13.33 -7.62
C SER A 31 8.20 13.72 -6.22
N THR A 32 7.33 13.89 -5.22
CA THR A 32 7.67 14.11 -3.80
C THR A 32 7.88 12.81 -3.02
N GLY A 33 7.74 11.64 -3.65
CA GLY A 33 8.03 10.36 -3.04
C GLY A 33 6.83 9.56 -2.53
N LYS A 34 5.58 9.98 -2.81
CA LYS A 34 4.35 9.23 -2.44
C LYS A 34 4.40 7.78 -2.90
N SER A 35 4.58 7.55 -4.21
CA SER A 35 4.68 6.22 -4.80
C SER A 35 5.90 5.45 -4.27
N THR A 36 7.01 6.14 -3.95
CA THR A 36 8.20 5.52 -3.35
C THR A 36 7.88 4.89 -1.99
N VAL A 37 7.14 5.58 -1.13
CA VAL A 37 6.71 5.06 0.18
C VAL A 37 5.77 3.87 0.00
N MET A 38 4.81 3.97 -0.91
CA MET A 38 3.87 2.88 -1.22
C MET A 38 4.60 1.64 -1.76
N ASP A 39 5.54 1.82 -2.70
CA ASP A 39 6.34 0.75 -3.29
C ASP A 39 7.23 0.07 -2.25
N LEU A 40 7.83 0.86 -1.35
CA LEU A 40 8.69 0.35 -0.30
C LEU A 40 7.92 -0.49 0.72
N LEU A 41 6.74 -0.02 1.13
CA LEU A 41 5.86 -0.79 2.02
C LEU A 41 5.43 -2.11 1.39
N TYR A 42 5.05 -2.09 0.10
CA TYR A 42 4.70 -3.30 -0.65
C TYR A 42 5.89 -4.26 -0.75
N LEU A 43 7.08 -3.74 -1.09
CA LEU A 43 8.29 -4.54 -1.21
C LEU A 43 8.67 -5.21 0.13
N ILE A 44 8.59 -4.48 1.25
CA ILE A 44 8.87 -5.02 2.58
C ILE A 44 7.85 -6.10 2.95
N ASP A 45 6.56 -5.88 2.66
CA ASP A 45 5.51 -6.85 3.00
C ASP A 45 5.62 -8.16 2.20
N HIS A 46 6.12 -8.07 0.95
CA HIS A 46 6.28 -9.23 0.05
C HIS A 46 7.67 -9.87 0.11
N ASN A 47 8.59 -9.29 0.88
CA ASN A 47 9.93 -9.86 1.02
C ASN A 47 9.92 -11.05 1.97
N HIS A 48 10.39 -12.20 1.47
CA HIS A 48 10.46 -13.46 2.23
C HIS A 48 11.90 -13.85 2.61
N ASN A 49 12.88 -13.13 2.07
CA ASN A 49 14.30 -13.42 2.33
C ASN A 49 15.00 -12.13 2.79
N PRO A 50 15.61 -12.10 3.99
CA PRO A 50 16.24 -10.89 4.53
C PRO A 50 17.37 -10.34 3.66
N PHE A 51 18.03 -11.18 2.84
CA PHE A 51 19.17 -10.76 2.01
C PHE A 51 18.85 -10.61 0.52
N ILE A 52 17.63 -10.93 0.08
CA ILE A 52 17.25 -10.86 -1.34
C ILE A 52 16.08 -9.92 -1.51
N PHE A 53 16.35 -8.71 -1.99
CA PHE A 53 15.33 -7.76 -2.39
C PHE A 53 15.22 -7.69 -3.91
N LYS A 54 14.01 -7.83 -4.42
CA LYS A 54 13.72 -7.77 -5.87
C LYS A 54 13.15 -6.40 -6.24
N PHE A 55 13.99 -5.37 -6.21
CA PHE A 55 13.61 -3.98 -6.44
C PHE A 55 12.95 -3.71 -7.81
N ASN A 56 13.22 -4.54 -8.81
CA ASN A 56 12.76 -4.30 -10.19
C ASN A 56 11.76 -5.33 -10.71
N GLN A 57 11.25 -6.23 -9.86
CA GLN A 57 10.29 -7.25 -10.30
C GLN A 57 8.88 -6.65 -10.44
N ASP A 58 8.44 -5.86 -9.45
CA ASP A 58 7.08 -5.30 -9.38
C ASP A 58 7.08 -3.77 -9.35
N SER A 59 8.25 -3.15 -9.20
CA SER A 59 8.44 -1.70 -9.19
C SER A 59 9.76 -1.36 -9.88
N LYS A 60 9.73 -0.43 -10.84
CA LYS A 60 10.93 0.04 -11.55
C LYS A 60 11.75 0.99 -10.66
N MET A 61 12.42 0.47 -9.63
CA MET A 61 13.16 1.29 -8.67
C MET A 61 14.52 1.75 -9.18
N GLY A 62 15.03 1.14 -10.25
CA GLY A 62 16.32 1.49 -10.85
C GLY A 62 17.51 0.70 -10.28
N ASN A 63 18.71 1.21 -10.52
CA ASN A 63 19.96 0.69 -9.95
C ASN A 63 20.26 1.34 -8.58
N PHE A 64 21.35 0.96 -7.92
CA PHE A 64 21.74 1.49 -6.61
C PHE A 64 21.81 3.02 -6.60
N PHE A 65 22.39 3.64 -7.64
CA PHE A 65 22.57 5.09 -7.71
C PHE A 65 21.27 5.86 -7.97
N ASP A 66 20.23 5.17 -8.50
CA ASP A 66 18.88 5.74 -8.61
C ASP A 66 18.13 5.67 -7.27
N MET A 67 18.57 4.80 -6.36
CA MET A 67 17.96 4.58 -5.05
C MET A 67 18.60 5.39 -3.93
N VAL A 68 19.93 5.60 -3.94
CA VAL A 68 20.60 6.39 -2.91
C VAL A 68 20.17 7.86 -2.98
N ASN A 69 20.11 8.54 -1.84
CA ASN A 69 19.66 9.93 -1.75
C ASN A 69 20.60 10.87 -2.52
N ARG A 70 20.03 11.66 -3.44
CA ARG A 70 20.78 12.60 -4.28
C ARG A 70 21.24 13.85 -3.53
N TYR A 71 20.58 14.20 -2.42
CA TYR A 71 20.90 15.34 -1.56
C TYR A 71 21.96 15.02 -0.51
N SER A 72 22.24 13.73 -0.24
CA SER A 72 23.23 13.30 0.74
C SER A 72 24.64 13.37 0.18
N ASP A 73 25.62 13.74 1.02
CA ASP A 73 27.06 13.65 0.68
C ASP A 73 27.55 12.20 0.70
N ASP A 74 27.00 11.37 1.56
CA ASP A 74 27.31 9.94 1.64
C ASP A 74 26.44 9.12 0.67
N LYS A 75 27.06 8.69 -0.42
CA LYS A 75 26.45 7.83 -1.46
C LYS A 75 26.78 6.35 -1.27
N SER A 76 27.38 5.95 -0.15
CA SER A 76 27.86 4.59 0.04
C SER A 76 26.78 3.59 0.44
N TYR A 77 25.67 4.06 1.01
CA TYR A 77 24.59 3.21 1.47
C TYR A 77 23.23 3.91 1.46
N PHE A 78 22.17 3.12 1.61
CA PHE A 78 20.86 3.54 2.11
C PHE A 78 20.30 2.48 3.04
N SER A 79 19.32 2.83 3.84
CA SER A 79 18.65 1.88 4.73
C SER A 79 17.17 2.20 4.91
N PHE A 80 16.41 1.18 5.23
CA PHE A 80 15.05 1.34 5.72
C PHE A 80 14.74 0.34 6.82
N ALA A 81 13.78 0.68 7.65
CA ALA A 81 13.31 -0.15 8.73
C ALA A 81 11.80 -0.07 8.87
N CYS A 82 11.18 -1.07 9.49
CA CYS A 82 9.76 -1.04 9.80
C CYS A 82 9.44 -1.67 11.15
N GLU A 83 8.34 -1.19 11.74
CA GLU A 83 7.62 -1.87 12.79
C GLU A 83 6.47 -2.65 12.16
N LYS A 84 6.41 -3.96 12.36
CA LYS A 84 5.30 -4.83 11.92
C LYS A 84 4.60 -5.43 13.13
N LYS A 85 3.28 -5.31 13.20
CA LYS A 85 2.47 -5.94 14.24
C LYS A 85 2.03 -7.33 13.77
N ILE A 86 2.34 -8.38 14.58
CA ILE A 86 2.10 -9.77 14.29
C ILE A 86 1.60 -10.44 15.54
N ASP A 87 0.40 -11.05 15.47
CA ASP A 87 -0.22 -11.71 16.61
C ASP A 87 -0.15 -10.84 17.89
N ASP A 88 -0.47 -9.54 17.74
CA ASP A 88 -0.40 -8.49 18.77
C ASP A 88 0.99 -8.15 19.32
N LYS A 89 2.06 -8.79 18.82
CA LYS A 89 3.45 -8.44 19.17
C LYS A 89 4.01 -7.43 18.16
N ARG A 90 4.80 -6.48 18.65
CA ARG A 90 5.57 -5.57 17.80
C ARG A 90 6.90 -6.22 17.46
N CYS A 91 7.22 -6.26 16.17
CA CYS A 91 8.48 -6.75 15.64
C CYS A 91 9.12 -5.65 14.80
N PHE A 92 10.40 -5.43 14.97
CA PHE A 92 11.17 -4.43 14.25
C PHE A 92 12.10 -5.11 13.26
N PHE A 93 12.25 -4.50 12.08
CA PHE A 93 13.09 -4.98 11.00
C PHE A 93 13.85 -3.82 10.39
N LYS A 94 15.13 -4.01 10.06
CA LYS A 94 15.98 -3.03 9.38
C LYS A 94 16.85 -3.70 8.35
N TRP A 95 17.04 -3.03 7.23
CA TRP A 95 17.94 -3.43 6.15
C TRP A 95 18.84 -2.27 5.78
N LYS A 96 20.14 -2.56 5.60
CA LYS A 96 21.13 -1.64 5.06
C LYS A 96 21.67 -2.20 3.76
N PHE A 97 21.73 -1.34 2.76
CA PHE A 97 22.13 -1.70 1.41
C PHE A 97 23.36 -0.91 0.99
N THR A 98 24.23 -1.56 0.22
CA THR A 98 25.37 -0.94 -0.44
C THR A 98 25.39 -1.29 -1.92
N ASN A 99 26.27 -0.62 -2.66
CA ASN A 99 26.45 -0.89 -4.07
C ASN A 99 27.26 -2.18 -4.29
N ASP A 100 26.70 -3.08 -5.06
CA ASP A 100 27.38 -4.26 -5.59
C ASP A 100 27.22 -4.26 -7.12
N ASN A 101 28.25 -3.78 -7.83
CA ASN A 101 28.28 -3.70 -9.30
C ASN A 101 27.03 -3.01 -9.93
N GLY A 102 26.54 -1.96 -9.29
CA GLY A 102 25.35 -1.21 -9.72
C GLY A 102 24.04 -1.75 -9.13
N ALA A 103 24.03 -2.93 -8.53
CA ALA A 103 22.88 -3.47 -7.82
C ALA A 103 22.89 -3.07 -6.35
N ALA A 104 21.71 -2.91 -5.75
CA ALA A 104 21.57 -2.73 -4.31
C ALA A 104 21.62 -4.11 -3.61
N SER A 105 22.66 -4.34 -2.82
CA SER A 105 22.89 -5.56 -2.06
C SER A 105 22.73 -5.32 -0.56
N VAL A 106 22.03 -6.19 0.14
CA VAL A 106 21.87 -6.15 1.60
C VAL A 106 23.21 -6.52 2.24
N VAL A 107 23.73 -5.63 3.07
CA VAL A 107 24.97 -5.87 3.86
C VAL A 107 24.67 -6.06 5.34
N GLU A 108 23.52 -5.60 5.81
CA GLU A 108 23.11 -5.73 7.21
C GLU A 108 21.60 -5.94 7.26
N TYR A 109 21.18 -6.89 8.07
CA TYR A 109 19.80 -7.14 8.43
C TYR A 109 19.66 -7.20 9.95
N GLN A 110 18.66 -6.52 10.48
CA GLN A 110 18.32 -6.60 11.90
C GLN A 110 16.87 -7.00 12.08
N SER A 111 16.58 -7.82 13.08
CA SER A 111 15.21 -8.17 13.46
C SER A 111 15.09 -8.40 14.96
N THR A 112 13.89 -8.18 15.52
CA THR A 112 13.62 -8.45 16.93
C THR A 112 12.98 -9.81 17.11
N ALA A 113 13.50 -10.61 18.05
CA ALA A 113 12.92 -11.89 18.47
C ALA A 113 13.16 -12.10 19.96
N ASN A 114 12.14 -12.52 20.70
CA ASN A 114 12.25 -12.88 22.13
C ASN A 114 12.96 -11.84 23.00
N ASN A 115 12.62 -10.54 22.83
CA ASN A 115 13.24 -9.38 23.53
C ASN A 115 14.73 -9.19 23.22
N LYS A 116 15.23 -9.76 22.14
CA LYS A 116 16.58 -9.52 21.63
C LYS A 116 16.50 -9.02 20.20
N THR A 117 17.43 -8.18 19.82
CA THR A 117 17.70 -7.79 18.43
C THR A 117 18.77 -8.72 17.88
N ILE A 118 18.46 -9.37 16.78
CA ILE A 118 19.38 -10.21 16.03
C ILE A 118 19.91 -9.37 14.87
N ILE A 119 21.19 -9.37 14.67
CA ILE A 119 21.88 -8.61 13.63
C ILE A 119 22.71 -9.59 12.80
N LEU A 120 22.47 -9.58 11.50
CA LEU A 120 23.23 -10.34 10.51
C LEU A 120 23.99 -9.36 9.62
N SER A 121 25.31 -9.44 9.64
CA SER A 121 26.20 -8.58 8.86
C SER A 121 26.95 -9.39 7.82
N LYS A 122 26.81 -9.04 6.54
CA LYS A 122 27.49 -9.67 5.41
C LYS A 122 28.86 -9.02 5.19
N LYS A 123 29.91 -9.80 5.20
CA LYS A 123 31.29 -9.35 4.91
C LYS A 123 31.62 -9.49 3.43
N LYS A 124 32.74 -8.87 3.00
CA LYS A 124 33.20 -8.88 1.60
C LYS A 124 33.46 -10.27 0.99
N ASN A 125 33.68 -11.28 1.82
CA ASN A 125 33.92 -12.67 1.42
C ASN A 125 32.64 -13.52 1.45
N ASP A 126 31.45 -12.90 1.47
CA ASP A 126 30.15 -13.54 1.62
C ASP A 126 29.88 -14.26 2.96
N ASN A 127 30.84 -14.20 3.89
CA ASN A 127 30.57 -14.67 5.25
C ASN A 127 29.58 -13.75 5.94
N VAL A 128 28.72 -14.34 6.78
CA VAL A 128 27.76 -13.60 7.58
C VAL A 128 28.09 -13.75 9.06
N GLU A 129 28.19 -12.64 9.73
CA GLU A 129 28.41 -12.58 11.17
C GLU A 129 27.07 -12.35 11.87
N LEU A 130 26.88 -13.04 12.99
CA LEU A 130 25.71 -12.95 13.84
C LEU A 130 26.06 -12.19 15.13
N TYR A 131 25.30 -11.16 15.43
CA TYR A 131 25.37 -10.40 16.67
C TYR A 131 24.01 -10.36 17.35
N THR A 132 23.99 -10.18 18.66
CA THR A 132 22.75 -9.98 19.41
C THR A 132 22.90 -8.81 20.38
N ARG A 133 21.81 -8.09 20.62
CA ARG A 133 21.71 -7.07 21.65
C ARG A 133 20.33 -7.08 22.32
N ALA A 134 20.19 -6.41 23.46
CA ALA A 134 18.87 -6.15 24.04
C ALA A 134 17.98 -5.35 23.08
N THR A 135 16.67 -5.57 23.10
CA THR A 135 15.70 -4.85 22.27
C THR A 135 15.08 -3.71 23.07
N GLU A 136 15.08 -2.52 22.50
CA GLU A 136 14.28 -1.41 23.00
C GLU A 136 12.81 -1.60 22.65
N ASP A 137 11.92 -1.16 23.53
CA ASP A 137 10.47 -1.24 23.28
C ASP A 137 9.95 -0.15 22.34
N ASP A 138 10.70 0.95 22.17
CA ASP A 138 10.37 2.04 21.26
C ASP A 138 11.13 1.90 19.93
N PHE A 139 10.40 2.00 18.83
CA PHE A 139 10.97 1.84 17.48
C PHE A 139 12.00 2.92 17.12
N ARG A 140 11.79 4.16 17.57
CA ARG A 140 12.73 5.25 17.30
C ARG A 140 14.03 5.06 18.06
N LEU A 141 13.96 4.75 19.35
CA LEU A 141 15.14 4.43 20.16
C LEU A 141 15.86 3.21 19.60
N TRP A 142 15.14 2.19 19.17
CA TRP A 142 15.74 1.02 18.54
C TRP A 142 16.51 1.36 17.26
N ILE A 143 16.01 2.29 16.44
CA ILE A 143 16.73 2.78 15.25
C ILE A 143 17.96 3.60 15.64
N GLU A 144 17.86 4.50 16.59
CA GLU A 144 18.97 5.35 17.07
C GLU A 144 20.14 4.52 17.62
N HIS A 145 19.83 3.45 18.37
CA HIS A 145 20.82 2.51 18.91
C HIS A 145 21.24 1.41 17.91
N SER A 146 20.76 1.44 16.69
CA SER A 146 21.09 0.44 15.68
C SER A 146 22.39 0.72 14.91
N THR A 147 23.26 1.58 15.44
CA THR A 147 24.60 1.86 14.90
C THR A 147 25.64 0.94 15.55
N SER A 148 26.73 0.71 14.87
CA SER A 148 27.80 -0.27 15.24
C SER A 148 28.44 -0.06 16.61
N ASP A 149 28.26 1.13 17.22
CA ASP A 149 28.90 1.49 18.50
C ASP A 149 28.24 0.85 19.72
N TYR A 150 27.09 0.16 19.55
CA TYR A 150 26.29 -0.44 20.61
C TYR A 150 26.25 -1.98 20.57
N PHE A 151 27.15 -2.63 19.83
CA PHE A 151 27.17 -4.09 19.74
C PHE A 151 28.02 -4.70 20.84
N GLU A 152 27.43 -5.54 21.67
CA GLU A 152 28.19 -6.51 22.47
C GLU A 152 28.66 -7.62 21.53
N ASP A 153 29.98 -7.80 21.40
CA ASP A 153 30.59 -8.90 20.65
C ASP A 153 30.15 -10.22 21.28
N THR A 154 29.29 -10.95 20.61
CA THR A 154 29.05 -12.34 20.96
C THR A 154 29.91 -13.21 20.05
N ASP A 155 30.79 -14.04 20.63
CA ASP A 155 31.82 -14.87 19.99
C ASP A 155 31.26 -16.01 19.11
N GLU A 156 30.07 -15.89 18.52
CA GLU A 156 29.53 -16.89 17.59
C GLU A 156 29.80 -16.54 16.15
N LYS A 157 30.99 -16.92 15.67
CA LYS A 157 31.30 -16.98 14.22
C LYS A 157 30.59 -18.18 13.63
N SER A 158 29.65 -17.95 12.71
CA SER A 158 29.00 -19.05 11.98
C SER A 158 29.53 -19.14 10.56
N GLU A 159 29.90 -20.34 10.15
CA GLU A 159 30.28 -20.68 8.77
C GLU A 159 29.02 -20.77 7.88
N ASN A 160 29.20 -20.63 6.56
CA ASN A 160 28.15 -20.49 5.52
C ASN A 160 26.98 -21.54 5.54
N GLY A 161 27.14 -22.69 6.22
CA GLY A 161 26.06 -23.66 6.38
C GLY A 161 25.01 -23.29 7.44
N LEU A 162 25.42 -22.59 8.47
CA LEU A 162 24.55 -22.25 9.62
C LEU A 162 23.45 -21.26 9.28
N LEU A 163 23.66 -20.39 8.29
CA LEU A 163 22.64 -19.42 7.87
C LEU A 163 21.42 -20.09 7.25
N PHE A 164 21.64 -21.13 6.46
CA PHE A 164 20.56 -21.91 5.86
C PHE A 164 19.85 -22.73 6.95
N ASP A 165 20.60 -23.32 7.87
CA ASP A 165 20.06 -24.09 8.99
C ASP A 165 19.33 -23.21 10.01
N LEU A 166 19.82 -22.00 10.30
CA LEU A 166 19.12 -20.99 11.11
C LEU A 166 17.86 -20.47 10.42
N MET A 167 17.91 -20.24 9.10
CA MET A 167 16.73 -19.78 8.32
C MET A 167 15.67 -20.88 8.17
N VAL A 168 16.05 -22.15 8.12
CA VAL A 168 15.17 -23.29 7.90
C VAL A 168 14.87 -24.06 9.20
N GLY A 169 15.84 -24.14 10.12
CA GLY A 169 15.79 -24.97 11.33
C GLY A 169 15.20 -24.27 12.55
N ASP A 170 15.56 -23.03 12.82
CA ASP A 170 15.05 -22.32 14.00
C ASP A 170 13.99 -21.29 13.63
N LYS A 171 12.75 -21.77 13.57
CA LYS A 171 11.54 -20.94 13.35
C LYS A 171 11.32 -19.87 14.42
N THR A 172 12.11 -19.85 15.49
CA THR A 172 12.02 -18.86 16.58
C THR A 172 12.89 -17.64 16.32
N LEU A 173 14.00 -17.79 15.56
CA LEU A 173 14.91 -16.70 15.19
C LEU A 173 14.40 -15.88 13.99
N PHE A 174 13.71 -16.55 13.07
CA PHE A 174 13.04 -15.88 11.93
C PHE A 174 11.54 -16.10 12.08
N PRO A 175 10.83 -15.17 12.71
CA PRO A 175 9.40 -15.33 12.87
C PRO A 175 8.76 -15.55 11.49
N LYS A 176 7.71 -16.38 11.43
CA LYS A 176 6.81 -16.61 10.24
C LYS A 176 6.33 -15.34 9.56
N VAL A 177 6.79 -14.23 10.03
CA VAL A 177 6.50 -12.83 9.79
C VAL A 177 6.72 -12.43 8.35
N LEU A 178 7.75 -12.98 7.71
CA LEU A 178 8.05 -12.65 6.30
C LEU A 178 7.18 -13.47 5.32
N SER A 179 6.37 -14.43 5.81
CA SER A 179 5.56 -15.29 4.93
C SER A 179 4.13 -14.83 4.69
N GLN A 180 3.65 -13.83 5.43
CA GLN A 180 2.27 -13.38 5.35
C GLN A 180 2.18 -12.13 4.45
N LYS A 181 1.71 -12.34 3.21
CA LYS A 181 1.40 -11.27 2.26
C LYS A 181 0.05 -10.66 2.64
N ASP A 182 0.06 -9.55 3.33
CA ASP A 182 -1.16 -8.89 3.79
C ASP A 182 -1.57 -7.70 2.90
N MET A 183 -0.64 -7.22 2.06
CA MET A 183 -0.87 -6.04 1.21
C MET A 183 -1.19 -6.44 -0.24
N LEU A 184 -2.26 -5.86 -0.77
CA LEU A 184 -2.53 -5.84 -2.21
C LEU A 184 -2.15 -4.46 -2.75
N ARG A 185 -1.47 -4.42 -3.90
CA ARG A 185 -1.13 -3.18 -4.57
C ARG A 185 -1.68 -3.18 -5.98
N PHE A 186 -2.47 -2.18 -6.30
CA PHE A 186 -2.93 -1.95 -7.67
C PHE A 186 -1.89 -1.23 -8.51
N SER A 187 -1.90 -1.52 -9.82
CA SER A 187 -1.15 -0.75 -10.81
C SER A 187 -1.77 0.66 -10.96
N PRO A 188 -0.96 1.71 -11.16
CA PRO A 188 -1.47 3.03 -11.55
C PRO A 188 -2.23 2.98 -12.87
N VAL A 189 -1.80 2.13 -13.80
CA VAL A 189 -2.48 1.89 -15.08
C VAL A 189 -3.21 0.55 -14.98
N ARG A 190 -4.53 0.58 -15.07
CA ARG A 190 -5.38 -0.60 -14.96
C ARG A 190 -5.73 -1.12 -16.35
N ALA A 191 -6.06 -2.40 -16.43
CA ALA A 191 -6.42 -3.04 -17.67
C ALA A 191 -7.65 -2.40 -18.32
N GLN A 192 -7.65 -2.33 -19.65
CA GLN A 192 -8.82 -1.92 -20.40
C GLN A 192 -9.88 -3.02 -20.36
N ALA A 193 -11.14 -2.60 -20.24
CA ALA A 193 -12.25 -3.53 -20.37
C ALA A 193 -12.29 -4.16 -21.77
N LYS A 194 -12.65 -5.44 -21.82
CA LYS A 194 -12.75 -6.22 -23.06
C LYS A 194 -14.20 -6.40 -23.47
N PRO A 195 -14.50 -6.50 -24.77
CA PRO A 195 -15.86 -6.79 -25.24
C PRO A 195 -16.39 -8.13 -24.69
N TYR A 196 -15.51 -9.11 -24.56
CA TYR A 196 -15.81 -10.44 -23.97
C TYR A 196 -14.57 -10.99 -23.28
N TYR A 197 -14.81 -11.91 -22.35
CA TYR A 197 -13.80 -12.57 -21.53
C TYR A 197 -13.93 -14.08 -21.69
N ASP A 198 -12.79 -14.78 -21.76
CA ASP A 198 -12.76 -16.24 -21.71
C ASP A 198 -12.91 -16.72 -20.26
N SER A 199 -13.44 -17.92 -20.10
CA SER A 199 -13.84 -18.44 -18.78
C SER A 199 -12.70 -19.13 -18.05
N TYR A 200 -11.70 -18.42 -17.61
CA TYR A 200 -10.69 -18.92 -16.68
C TYR A 200 -10.70 -18.07 -15.40
N GLU A 201 -10.79 -18.71 -14.24
CA GLU A 201 -10.57 -18.06 -12.97
C GLU A 201 -9.11 -17.61 -12.89
N ARG A 202 -8.88 -16.37 -12.49
CA ARG A 202 -7.55 -15.79 -12.36
C ARG A 202 -7.35 -15.31 -10.92
N ASP A 203 -6.13 -15.50 -10.43
CA ASP A 203 -5.68 -14.88 -9.20
C ASP A 203 -5.61 -13.36 -9.33
N PHE A 204 -5.40 -12.68 -8.21
CA PHE A 204 -5.22 -11.22 -8.19
C PHE A 204 -4.12 -10.78 -9.16
N VAL A 205 -4.47 -9.83 -10.01
CA VAL A 205 -3.56 -9.15 -10.94
C VAL A 205 -3.63 -7.65 -10.65
N PRO A 206 -2.49 -6.95 -10.47
CA PRO A 206 -2.46 -5.52 -10.12
C PRO A 206 -3.22 -4.61 -11.09
N GLU A 207 -3.29 -4.96 -12.36
CA GLU A 207 -4.02 -4.25 -13.41
C GLU A 207 -5.54 -4.47 -13.34
N GLY A 208 -6.01 -5.52 -12.64
CA GLY A 208 -7.43 -5.77 -12.40
C GLY A 208 -8.14 -6.67 -13.42
N ASP A 209 -7.43 -7.29 -14.37
CA ASP A 209 -8.03 -8.20 -15.40
C ASP A 209 -8.85 -9.35 -14.79
N HIS A 210 -8.49 -9.84 -13.60
CA HIS A 210 -9.15 -10.95 -12.92
C HIS A 210 -10.58 -10.64 -12.46
N ILE A 211 -10.96 -9.35 -12.38
CA ILE A 211 -12.24 -8.93 -11.79
C ILE A 211 -13.44 -9.40 -12.61
N ALA A 212 -13.33 -9.42 -13.92
CA ALA A 212 -14.40 -9.90 -14.80
C ALA A 212 -14.78 -11.35 -14.45
N PHE A 213 -13.79 -12.21 -14.21
CA PHE A 213 -13.97 -13.63 -13.86
C PHE A 213 -14.57 -13.78 -12.45
N PHE A 214 -14.15 -12.93 -11.51
CA PHE A 214 -14.74 -12.90 -10.18
C PHE A 214 -16.20 -12.49 -10.22
N LEU A 215 -16.56 -11.43 -10.96
CA LEU A 215 -17.94 -11.00 -11.13
C LEU A 215 -18.79 -12.11 -11.75
N LYS A 216 -18.31 -12.77 -12.83
CA LYS A 216 -19.00 -13.92 -13.40
C LYS A 216 -19.28 -14.98 -12.34
N SER A 217 -18.27 -15.34 -11.53
CA SER A 217 -18.46 -16.32 -10.46
C SER A 217 -19.50 -15.89 -9.42
N CYS A 218 -19.67 -14.59 -9.17
CA CYS A 218 -20.72 -14.06 -8.30
C CYS A 218 -22.11 -14.26 -8.89
N PHE A 219 -22.27 -14.05 -10.20
CA PHE A 219 -23.54 -14.26 -10.90
C PHE A 219 -23.91 -15.74 -11.04
N ASP A 220 -22.92 -16.61 -11.23
CA ASP A 220 -23.13 -18.05 -11.36
C ASP A 220 -23.51 -18.68 -10.00
N LYS A 221 -22.86 -18.28 -8.90
CA LYS A 221 -23.07 -18.88 -7.56
C LYS A 221 -24.27 -18.36 -6.78
N ARG A 222 -24.69 -17.15 -7.02
CA ARG A 222 -25.84 -16.43 -6.40
C ARG A 222 -26.16 -16.85 -4.96
N ASN A 223 -25.21 -16.69 -4.07
CA ASN A 223 -25.41 -16.85 -2.62
C ASN A 223 -25.48 -15.49 -1.92
N GLY A 224 -25.88 -15.47 -0.64
CA GLY A 224 -26.06 -14.21 0.09
C GLY A 224 -24.83 -13.31 0.10
N LYS A 225 -23.61 -13.86 0.14
CA LYS A 225 -22.36 -13.07 0.11
C LYS A 225 -22.11 -12.45 -1.26
N THR A 226 -22.31 -13.19 -2.34
CA THR A 226 -22.09 -12.70 -3.71
C THR A 226 -23.17 -11.67 -4.08
N ASN A 227 -24.43 -11.87 -3.66
CA ASN A 227 -25.49 -10.90 -3.85
C ASN A 227 -25.17 -9.57 -3.15
N SER A 228 -24.68 -9.59 -1.91
CA SER A 228 -24.29 -8.36 -1.18
C SER A 228 -23.17 -7.59 -1.89
N ILE A 229 -22.21 -8.27 -2.51
CA ILE A 229 -21.16 -7.61 -3.31
C ILE A 229 -21.75 -6.91 -4.52
N ILE A 230 -22.62 -7.59 -5.28
CA ILE A 230 -23.28 -7.02 -6.47
C ILE A 230 -24.20 -5.86 -6.08
N GLU A 231 -24.97 -6.00 -5.01
CA GLU A 231 -25.84 -4.93 -4.50
C GLU A 231 -25.04 -3.68 -4.11
N THR A 232 -23.92 -3.85 -3.37
CA THR A 232 -23.05 -2.72 -2.97
C THR A 232 -22.36 -2.09 -4.18
N LEU A 233 -21.94 -2.90 -5.17
CA LEU A 233 -21.37 -2.41 -6.42
C LEU A 233 -22.40 -1.58 -7.20
N ASN A 234 -23.63 -2.04 -7.31
CA ASN A 234 -24.71 -1.31 -7.98
C ASN A 234 -25.07 -0.02 -7.23
N GLN A 235 -25.11 -0.06 -5.89
CA GLN A 235 -25.31 1.14 -5.08
C GLN A 235 -24.22 2.17 -5.34
N PHE A 236 -22.94 1.76 -5.37
CA PHE A 236 -21.84 2.66 -5.73
C PHE A 236 -22.04 3.27 -7.13
N GLY A 237 -22.42 2.45 -8.12
CA GLY A 237 -22.71 2.91 -9.48
C GLY A 237 -23.76 4.04 -9.51
N GLN A 238 -24.85 3.86 -8.76
CA GLN A 238 -25.95 4.83 -8.65
C GLN A 238 -25.51 6.09 -7.89
N GLU A 239 -24.86 5.96 -6.73
CA GLU A 239 -24.36 7.08 -5.92
C GLU A 239 -23.33 7.92 -6.69
N SER A 240 -22.46 7.27 -7.46
CA SER A 240 -21.46 7.91 -8.31
C SER A 240 -22.01 8.42 -9.65
N SER A 241 -23.21 8.04 -10.05
CA SER A 241 -23.78 8.27 -11.38
C SER A 241 -22.95 7.68 -12.54
N LEU A 242 -22.18 6.62 -12.27
CA LEU A 242 -21.40 5.93 -13.29
C LEU A 242 -22.20 4.84 -14.03
N PHE A 243 -23.08 4.15 -13.33
CA PHE A 243 -23.99 3.12 -13.86
C PHE A 243 -25.08 2.81 -12.83
N GLU A 244 -26.15 2.15 -13.24
CA GLU A 244 -27.23 1.73 -12.33
C GLU A 244 -27.09 0.27 -11.87
N GLY A 245 -26.42 -0.57 -12.65
CA GLY A 245 -26.19 -1.96 -12.31
C GLY A 245 -25.19 -2.64 -13.23
N VAL A 246 -24.72 -3.80 -12.79
CA VAL A 246 -23.81 -4.67 -13.55
C VAL A 246 -24.53 -5.96 -13.88
N GLU A 247 -24.34 -6.47 -15.08
CA GLU A 247 -24.81 -7.77 -15.52
C GLU A 247 -23.70 -8.56 -16.21
N VAL A 248 -23.87 -9.87 -16.23
CA VAL A 248 -23.00 -10.81 -16.94
C VAL A 248 -23.85 -11.58 -17.96
N GLU A 249 -23.47 -11.54 -19.23
CA GLU A 249 -24.09 -12.32 -20.30
C GLU A 249 -23.13 -13.41 -20.79
N SER A 250 -23.59 -14.67 -20.77
CA SER A 250 -22.80 -15.82 -21.21
C SER A 250 -23.25 -16.24 -22.64
N TYR A 251 -22.28 -16.47 -23.55
CA TYR A 251 -22.56 -16.69 -24.96
C TYR A 251 -22.79 -18.15 -25.37
N SER A 252 -22.47 -19.12 -24.50
CA SER A 252 -22.71 -20.55 -24.81
C SER A 252 -22.91 -21.33 -23.50
N GLY A 253 -24.11 -21.91 -23.34
CA GLY A 253 -24.42 -22.86 -22.26
C GLY A 253 -24.23 -22.34 -20.83
N SER A 254 -24.71 -23.11 -19.87
CA SER A 254 -24.56 -22.80 -18.44
C SER A 254 -23.33 -23.47 -17.82
N GLY A 255 -22.13 -23.21 -18.33
CA GLY A 255 -20.88 -23.78 -17.81
C GLY A 255 -19.85 -22.69 -17.43
N SER A 256 -18.97 -23.01 -16.45
CA SER A 256 -17.89 -22.12 -16.02
C SER A 256 -16.86 -21.79 -17.13
N SER A 257 -16.91 -22.51 -18.25
CA SER A 257 -15.98 -22.36 -19.40
C SER A 257 -16.54 -21.60 -20.62
N SER A 258 -17.70 -20.94 -20.48
CA SER A 258 -18.27 -20.16 -21.58
C SER A 258 -17.73 -18.74 -21.64
N PRO A 259 -17.39 -18.20 -22.81
CA PRO A 259 -17.11 -16.78 -22.98
C PRO A 259 -18.30 -15.94 -22.50
N PHE A 260 -18.01 -14.78 -21.91
CA PHE A 260 -19.02 -13.88 -21.35
C PHE A 260 -18.66 -12.42 -21.56
N SER A 261 -19.65 -11.54 -21.49
CA SER A 261 -19.49 -10.10 -21.43
C SER A 261 -19.88 -9.56 -20.06
N LEU A 262 -19.35 -8.39 -19.75
CA LEU A 262 -19.82 -7.53 -18.65
C LEU A 262 -20.57 -6.35 -19.24
N ASP A 263 -21.82 -6.18 -18.81
CA ASP A 263 -22.69 -5.12 -19.30
C ASP A 263 -23.14 -4.23 -18.14
N LEU A 264 -23.24 -2.93 -18.42
CA LEU A 264 -23.69 -1.92 -17.47
C LEU A 264 -25.10 -1.48 -17.83
N LYS A 265 -25.94 -1.29 -16.81
CA LYS A 265 -27.31 -0.78 -16.97
C LYS A 265 -27.38 0.72 -16.87
N TYR A 266 -28.14 1.32 -17.78
CA TYR A 266 -28.53 2.73 -17.80
C TYR A 266 -30.04 2.79 -18.13
N GLY A 267 -30.89 2.80 -17.12
CA GLY A 267 -32.33 2.67 -17.31
C GLY A 267 -32.71 1.33 -17.95
N LYS A 268 -33.26 1.40 -19.17
CA LYS A 268 -33.64 0.23 -19.97
C LYS A 268 -32.53 -0.25 -20.92
N VAL A 269 -31.40 0.46 -20.98
CA VAL A 269 -30.32 0.18 -21.94
C VAL A 269 -29.20 -0.58 -21.23
N LYS A 270 -28.64 -1.56 -21.92
CA LYS A 270 -27.43 -2.28 -21.51
C LYS A 270 -26.29 -1.89 -22.44
N ILE A 271 -25.16 -1.56 -21.90
CA ILE A 271 -23.95 -1.17 -22.67
C ILE A 271 -22.80 -2.03 -22.19
N ASN A 272 -22.11 -2.68 -23.13
CA ASN A 272 -20.90 -3.44 -22.81
C ASN A 272 -19.85 -2.54 -22.15
N ILE A 273 -19.19 -3.04 -21.11
CA ILE A 273 -18.21 -2.25 -20.33
C ILE A 273 -17.06 -1.71 -21.19
N SER A 274 -16.74 -2.36 -22.31
CA SER A 274 -15.72 -1.88 -23.25
C SER A 274 -16.14 -0.63 -24.04
N ASN A 275 -17.44 -0.34 -24.08
CA ASN A 275 -18.04 0.77 -24.82
C ASN A 275 -18.43 1.96 -23.93
N VAL A 276 -18.13 1.89 -22.63
CA VAL A 276 -18.36 3.01 -21.70
C VAL A 276 -17.07 3.79 -21.44
N GLY A 277 -17.20 4.96 -20.80
CA GLY A 277 -16.05 5.80 -20.47
C GLY A 277 -15.02 5.10 -19.56
N TYR A 278 -13.76 5.46 -19.74
CA TYR A 278 -12.60 4.90 -19.02
C TYR A 278 -12.78 4.88 -17.50
N GLY A 279 -13.44 5.88 -16.90
CA GLY A 279 -13.63 5.99 -15.46
C GLY A 279 -14.24 4.73 -14.84
N VAL A 280 -15.21 4.10 -15.51
CA VAL A 280 -15.85 2.88 -15.00
C VAL A 280 -14.89 1.71 -15.02
N SER A 281 -14.22 1.48 -16.14
CA SER A 281 -13.26 0.36 -16.28
C SER A 281 -12.08 0.48 -15.33
N GLN A 282 -11.64 1.72 -15.04
CA GLN A 282 -10.53 1.99 -14.13
C GLN A 282 -10.89 1.84 -12.64
N VAL A 283 -12.13 2.18 -12.24
CA VAL A 283 -12.53 2.13 -10.84
C VAL A 283 -13.13 0.78 -10.44
N MET A 284 -13.74 0.04 -11.35
CA MET A 284 -14.42 -1.22 -11.06
C MET A 284 -13.50 -2.28 -10.41
N PRO A 285 -12.26 -2.51 -10.85
CA PRO A 285 -11.35 -3.44 -10.17
C PRO A 285 -11.10 -3.08 -8.70
N LEU A 286 -10.96 -1.78 -8.41
CA LEU A 286 -10.73 -1.29 -7.05
C LEU A 286 -11.92 -1.62 -6.16
N ILE A 287 -13.13 -1.27 -6.60
CA ILE A 287 -14.37 -1.47 -5.83
C ILE A 287 -14.58 -2.95 -5.54
N VAL A 288 -14.47 -3.80 -6.55
CA VAL A 288 -14.73 -5.24 -6.40
C VAL A 288 -13.73 -5.88 -5.44
N GLU A 289 -12.43 -5.56 -5.53
CA GLU A 289 -11.44 -6.07 -4.59
C GLU A 289 -11.66 -5.54 -3.17
N MET A 290 -12.01 -4.27 -3.01
CA MET A 290 -12.37 -3.71 -1.71
C MET A 290 -13.55 -4.46 -1.07
N LEU A 291 -14.56 -4.81 -1.84
CA LEU A 291 -15.75 -5.50 -1.36
C LEU A 291 -15.51 -6.98 -1.04
N ARG A 292 -14.65 -7.64 -1.81
CA ARG A 292 -14.39 -9.09 -1.61
C ARG A 292 -13.41 -9.38 -0.47
N ARG A 293 -12.51 -8.44 -0.14
CA ARG A 293 -11.47 -8.60 0.86
C ARG A 293 -11.92 -8.17 2.26
N LYS A 294 -11.31 -8.79 3.27
CA LYS A 294 -11.48 -8.45 4.68
C LYS A 294 -10.15 -8.50 5.38
N LYS A 295 -9.91 -7.56 6.30
CA LYS A 295 -8.66 -7.44 7.08
C LYS A 295 -7.40 -7.42 6.21
N THR A 296 -7.51 -6.80 5.02
CA THR A 296 -6.45 -6.72 4.01
C THR A 296 -5.98 -5.28 3.91
N GLN A 297 -4.68 -5.08 3.76
CA GLN A 297 -4.10 -3.78 3.43
C GLN A 297 -4.12 -3.60 1.91
N ILE A 298 -4.69 -2.50 1.42
CA ILE A 298 -4.89 -2.24 -0.01
C ILE A 298 -4.21 -0.92 -0.37
N ALA A 299 -3.22 -1.00 -1.25
CA ALA A 299 -2.51 0.15 -1.78
C ALA A 299 -3.08 0.51 -3.16
N ILE A 300 -3.60 1.73 -3.29
CA ILE A 300 -4.27 2.22 -4.49
C ILE A 300 -3.62 3.53 -4.93
N PRO A 301 -2.85 3.52 -6.02
CA PRO A 301 -2.38 4.75 -6.63
C PRO A 301 -3.49 5.40 -7.45
N GLN A 302 -3.72 6.68 -7.22
CA GLN A 302 -4.60 7.59 -7.98
C GLN A 302 -5.97 6.98 -8.35
N PRO A 303 -6.82 6.62 -7.35
CA PRO A 303 -8.15 6.06 -7.62
C PRO A 303 -9.09 7.04 -8.33
N GLU A 304 -8.82 8.33 -8.25
CA GLU A 304 -9.61 9.42 -8.86
C GLU A 304 -9.43 9.56 -10.37
N VAL A 305 -8.41 8.94 -10.97
CA VAL A 305 -8.11 9.10 -12.41
C VAL A 305 -9.33 8.71 -13.25
N HIS A 306 -9.71 9.62 -14.16
CA HIS A 306 -10.90 9.53 -15.01
C HIS A 306 -12.25 9.56 -14.27
N LEU A 307 -12.30 9.91 -12.98
CA LEU A 307 -13.54 10.07 -12.24
C LEU A 307 -13.93 11.54 -12.11
N HIS A 308 -15.21 11.85 -12.36
CA HIS A 308 -15.74 13.18 -12.04
C HIS A 308 -15.93 13.36 -10.51
N PRO A 309 -16.04 14.60 -9.99
CA PRO A 309 -16.05 14.87 -8.54
C PRO A 309 -17.07 14.06 -7.75
N LYS A 310 -18.28 13.84 -8.27
CA LYS A 310 -19.31 13.03 -7.60
C LYS A 310 -18.87 11.58 -7.39
N ALA A 311 -18.16 10.98 -8.37
CA ALA A 311 -17.64 9.63 -8.25
C ALA A 311 -16.45 9.55 -7.29
N GLN A 312 -15.60 10.59 -7.24
CA GLN A 312 -14.53 10.71 -6.25
C GLN A 312 -15.10 10.77 -4.82
N CYS A 313 -16.18 11.54 -4.60
CA CYS A 313 -16.91 11.54 -3.34
C CYS A 313 -17.46 10.15 -2.98
N ALA A 314 -18.13 9.47 -3.92
CA ALA A 314 -18.66 8.13 -3.68
C ALA A 314 -17.55 7.13 -3.32
N PHE A 315 -16.36 7.26 -3.92
CA PHE A 315 -15.20 6.44 -3.57
C PHE A 315 -14.71 6.72 -2.14
N GLY A 316 -14.67 7.98 -1.70
CA GLY A 316 -14.36 8.35 -0.31
C GLY A 316 -15.33 7.72 0.70
N THR A 317 -16.64 7.73 0.39
CA THR A 317 -17.67 7.03 1.17
C THR A 317 -17.42 5.51 1.22
N LEU A 318 -17.07 4.91 0.08
CA LEU A 318 -16.79 3.47 0.00
C LEU A 318 -15.57 3.08 0.84
N VAL A 319 -14.48 3.84 0.79
CA VAL A 319 -13.28 3.62 1.62
C VAL A 319 -13.66 3.61 3.10
N PHE A 320 -14.43 4.60 3.55
CA PHE A 320 -14.87 4.69 4.94
C PHE A 320 -15.75 3.48 5.34
N LYS A 321 -16.80 3.18 4.57
CA LYS A 321 -17.71 2.05 4.85
C LYS A 321 -16.94 0.74 4.88
N ASN A 322 -16.03 0.52 3.94
CA ASN A 322 -15.27 -0.72 3.83
C ASN A 322 -14.25 -0.89 4.96
N TRP A 323 -13.57 0.18 5.38
CA TRP A 323 -12.72 0.16 6.57
C TRP A 323 -13.53 -0.21 7.82
N ARG A 324 -14.69 0.44 8.04
CA ARG A 324 -15.57 0.20 9.18
C ARG A 324 -16.11 -1.24 9.23
N ASP A 325 -16.55 -1.77 8.09
CA ASP A 325 -17.35 -3.01 8.03
C ASP A 325 -16.51 -4.25 7.73
N ASN A 326 -15.46 -4.11 6.93
CA ASN A 326 -14.57 -5.20 6.51
C ASN A 326 -13.20 -5.18 7.22
N ALA A 327 -12.90 -4.14 7.99
CA ALA A 327 -11.61 -3.92 8.65
C ALA A 327 -10.42 -3.94 7.67
N ASN A 328 -10.64 -3.54 6.41
CA ASN A 328 -9.57 -3.31 5.46
C ASN A 328 -8.81 -2.04 5.82
N SER A 329 -7.54 -1.98 5.50
CA SER A 329 -6.70 -0.79 5.66
C SER A 329 -6.22 -0.29 4.30
N TYR A 330 -5.90 0.98 4.21
CA TYR A 330 -5.66 1.65 2.94
C TYR A 330 -4.41 2.50 2.92
N LEU A 331 -3.71 2.44 1.80
CA LEU A 331 -2.72 3.42 1.35
C LEU A 331 -3.24 4.01 0.04
N LEU A 332 -3.70 5.24 0.06
CA LEU A 332 -4.33 5.91 -1.08
C LEU A 332 -3.45 7.07 -1.54
N GLU A 333 -2.74 6.91 -2.65
CA GLU A 333 -2.08 8.04 -3.30
C GLU A 333 -3.13 8.82 -4.09
N THR A 334 -3.37 10.09 -3.75
CA THR A 334 -4.45 10.87 -4.35
C THR A 334 -4.15 12.37 -4.39
N HIS A 335 -4.69 13.02 -5.41
CA HIS A 335 -4.79 14.48 -5.53
C HIS A 335 -6.24 14.97 -5.37
N SER A 336 -7.16 14.10 -4.94
CA SER A 336 -8.59 14.43 -4.82
C SER A 336 -8.95 14.94 -3.43
N GLU A 337 -9.16 16.22 -3.30
CA GLU A 337 -9.76 16.82 -2.12
C GLU A 337 -11.18 16.29 -1.87
N TYR A 338 -11.97 16.09 -2.94
CA TYR A 338 -13.33 15.56 -2.85
C TYR A 338 -13.40 14.22 -2.13
N MET A 339 -12.44 13.32 -2.40
CA MET A 339 -12.36 12.00 -1.76
C MET A 339 -12.04 12.14 -0.27
N ILE A 340 -11.02 12.94 0.08
CA ILE A 340 -10.56 13.13 1.46
C ILE A 340 -11.67 13.80 2.28
N ASN A 341 -12.25 14.89 1.77
CA ASN A 341 -13.30 15.64 2.46
C ASN A 341 -14.56 14.79 2.64
N ARG A 342 -14.92 13.96 1.65
CA ARG A 342 -16.04 13.04 1.79
C ARG A 342 -15.75 11.95 2.83
N PHE A 343 -14.57 11.36 2.87
CA PHE A 343 -14.17 10.42 3.91
C PHE A 343 -14.26 11.06 5.32
N ARG A 344 -13.76 12.30 5.48
CA ARG A 344 -13.84 13.06 6.74
C ARG A 344 -15.30 13.36 7.13
N TYR A 345 -16.16 13.67 6.16
CA TYR A 345 -17.59 13.84 6.37
C TYR A 345 -18.25 12.57 6.92
N GLU A 346 -17.96 11.41 6.32
CA GLU A 346 -18.46 10.11 6.81
C GLU A 346 -17.95 9.79 8.21
N MET A 347 -16.66 10.10 8.50
CA MET A 347 -16.09 9.99 9.84
C MET A 347 -16.86 10.84 10.86
N HIS A 348 -17.24 12.07 10.49
CA HIS A 348 -17.99 12.98 11.37
C HIS A 348 -19.37 12.41 11.72
N HIS A 349 -20.13 11.96 10.71
CA HIS A 349 -21.55 11.62 10.84
C HIS A 349 -21.80 10.16 11.25
N ALA A 350 -20.79 9.29 11.21
CA ALA A 350 -20.99 7.90 11.55
C ALA A 350 -21.33 7.71 13.04
N GLU A 351 -22.43 7.06 13.34
CA GLU A 351 -22.79 6.67 14.70
C GLU A 351 -21.79 5.66 15.27
N LYS A 352 -21.45 4.64 14.48
CA LYS A 352 -20.43 3.66 14.81
C LYS A 352 -19.11 4.01 14.14
N LYS A 353 -18.14 4.41 14.95
CA LYS A 353 -16.80 4.72 14.45
C LYS A 353 -16.01 3.43 14.17
N PRO A 354 -15.17 3.40 13.12
CA PRO A 354 -14.27 2.28 12.89
C PRO A 354 -13.22 2.18 14.01
N LYS A 355 -12.64 0.97 14.15
CA LYS A 355 -11.48 0.77 15.03
C LYS A 355 -10.22 1.18 14.28
N GLY A 356 -9.31 1.85 14.98
CA GLY A 356 -8.05 2.36 14.44
C GLY A 356 -8.13 3.82 14.03
N GLU A 357 -7.14 4.27 13.31
CA GLU A 357 -6.89 5.68 13.01
C GLU A 357 -6.78 5.92 11.50
N ALA A 358 -6.97 7.19 11.11
CA ALA A 358 -6.82 7.66 9.75
C ALA A 358 -5.99 8.94 9.72
N GLN A 359 -5.26 9.17 8.64
CA GLN A 359 -4.41 10.34 8.49
C GLN A 359 -4.23 10.74 7.02
N VAL A 360 -3.78 11.98 6.83
CA VAL A 360 -3.16 12.44 5.59
C VAL A 360 -1.65 12.52 5.83
N LEU A 361 -0.88 11.97 4.93
CA LEU A 361 0.56 12.16 4.81
C LEU A 361 0.79 13.15 3.69
N PHE A 362 1.17 14.37 4.04
CA PHE A 362 1.39 15.43 3.08
C PHE A 362 2.87 15.53 2.72
N PHE A 363 3.18 15.33 1.45
CA PHE A 363 4.52 15.23 0.90
C PHE A 363 4.92 16.53 0.20
N GLU A 364 6.01 17.10 0.64
CA GLU A 364 6.58 18.33 0.08
C GLU A 364 8.02 18.12 -0.33
N ARG A 365 8.48 18.89 -1.31
CA ARG A 365 9.89 18.95 -1.67
C ARG A 365 10.50 20.22 -1.11
N THR A 366 11.60 20.07 -0.40
CA THR A 366 12.43 21.16 0.11
C THR A 366 13.82 21.14 -0.54
N GLU A 367 14.63 22.15 -0.27
CA GLU A 367 16.03 22.18 -0.70
C GLU A 367 16.86 21.00 -0.15
N GLY A 368 16.51 20.51 1.05
CA GLY A 368 17.19 19.38 1.70
C GLY A 368 16.64 18.00 1.36
N GLY A 369 15.60 17.90 0.53
CA GLY A 369 14.96 16.64 0.18
C GLY A 369 13.46 16.66 0.41
N ASN A 370 12.85 15.48 0.53
CA ASN A 370 11.42 15.35 0.73
C ASN A 370 11.07 15.34 2.22
N VAL A 371 10.03 16.08 2.58
CA VAL A 371 9.48 16.15 3.94
C VAL A 371 8.06 15.61 3.93
N ILE A 372 7.66 14.98 5.02
CA ILE A 372 6.30 14.45 5.20
C ILE A 372 5.70 15.08 6.45
N THR A 373 4.61 15.81 6.26
CA THR A 373 3.80 16.32 7.36
C THR A 373 2.68 15.35 7.65
N VAL A 374 2.62 14.86 8.89
CA VAL A 374 1.60 13.90 9.33
C VAL A 374 0.39 14.67 9.85
N MET A 375 -0.77 14.45 9.26
CA MET A 375 -2.02 15.11 9.60
C MET A 375 -3.08 14.09 10.04
N PRO A 376 -3.16 13.75 11.36
CA PRO A 376 -4.14 12.80 11.86
C PRO A 376 -5.58 13.30 11.69
N ILE A 377 -6.47 12.41 11.25
CA ILE A 377 -7.91 12.68 11.15
C ILE A 377 -8.60 12.15 12.41
N GLY A 378 -9.13 13.06 13.23
CA GLY A 378 -9.86 12.71 14.43
C GLY A 378 -11.18 12.01 14.15
N LYS A 379 -11.74 11.33 15.15
CA LYS A 379 -13.05 10.64 15.05
C LYS A 379 -14.22 11.57 14.73
N ASN A 380 -14.03 12.87 14.92
CA ASN A 380 -14.97 13.91 14.52
C ASN A 380 -14.77 14.37 13.06
N GLY A 381 -13.89 13.74 12.29
CA GLY A 381 -13.59 14.09 10.90
C GLY A 381 -12.71 15.34 10.72
N ARG A 382 -12.25 15.97 11.81
CA ARG A 382 -11.35 17.13 11.74
C ARG A 382 -9.89 16.68 11.83
N PHE A 383 -8.99 17.48 11.28
CA PHE A 383 -7.57 17.28 11.54
C PHE A 383 -7.24 17.62 13.00
N ASN A 384 -6.44 16.77 13.65
CA ASN A 384 -5.98 16.94 15.03
C ASN A 384 -4.59 17.59 15.10
N CYS A 385 -4.25 18.42 14.15
CA CYS A 385 -3.01 19.18 14.06
C CYS A 385 -3.31 20.54 13.42
N GLU A 386 -2.35 21.44 13.50
CA GLU A 386 -2.30 22.62 12.67
C GLU A 386 -2.08 22.19 11.21
N ILE A 387 -2.89 22.74 10.31
CA ILE A 387 -2.82 22.41 8.88
C ILE A 387 -1.75 23.31 8.27
N PRO A 388 -0.75 22.77 7.57
CA PRO A 388 0.23 23.59 6.87
C PRO A 388 -0.45 24.48 5.83
N ASP A 389 -0.02 25.74 5.71
CA ASP A 389 -0.53 26.66 4.69
C ASP A 389 -0.38 26.07 3.29
N SER A 390 0.76 25.44 3.02
CA SER A 390 1.04 24.72 1.76
C SER A 390 0.06 23.61 1.41
N TYR A 391 -0.56 22.96 2.40
CA TYR A 391 -1.63 22.00 2.16
C TYR A 391 -2.92 22.69 1.70
N GLY A 392 -3.25 23.82 2.30
CA GLY A 392 -4.37 24.66 1.85
C GLY A 392 -4.16 25.16 0.42
N ASP A 393 -2.99 25.74 0.16
CA ASP A 393 -2.61 26.28 -1.14
C ASP A 393 -2.63 25.21 -2.24
N PHE A 394 -2.21 23.98 -1.92
CA PHE A 394 -2.20 22.84 -2.85
C PHE A 394 -3.60 22.58 -3.47
N PHE A 395 -4.69 22.80 -2.73
CA PHE A 395 -6.05 22.55 -3.21
C PHE A 395 -6.81 23.82 -3.62
N VAL A 396 -6.50 24.97 -3.02
CA VAL A 396 -7.35 26.18 -3.04
C VAL A 396 -6.77 27.30 -3.92
N ASP A 397 -5.47 27.27 -4.22
CA ASP A 397 -4.78 28.35 -4.92
C ASP A 397 -5.41 28.72 -6.28
N GLU A 398 -5.85 27.70 -7.05
CA GLU A 398 -6.54 27.94 -8.32
C GLU A 398 -7.97 28.43 -8.15
N GLU A 399 -8.68 28.03 -7.08
CA GLU A 399 -10.03 28.54 -6.79
C GLU A 399 -9.98 30.00 -6.33
N LEU A 400 -8.98 30.38 -5.52
CA LEU A 400 -8.79 31.77 -5.09
C LEU A 400 -8.47 32.68 -6.25
N LYS A 401 -7.64 32.26 -7.22
CA LYS A 401 -7.37 33.03 -8.45
C LYS A 401 -8.62 33.28 -9.28
N MET A 402 -9.60 32.36 -9.22
CA MET A 402 -10.90 32.58 -9.90
C MET A 402 -11.81 33.60 -9.21
N LEU A 403 -11.59 33.86 -7.92
CA LEU A 403 -12.34 34.89 -7.20
C LEU A 403 -11.86 36.31 -7.53
N ASP A 404 -10.70 36.44 -8.14
CA ASP A 404 -10.15 37.73 -8.62
C ASP A 404 -10.65 38.10 -10.05
N LEU A 405 -11.47 37.26 -10.68
CA LEU A 405 -12.12 37.52 -11.97
C LEU A 405 -13.48 38.20 -11.82
#